data_7e431aa5472301ad0f22df103e0c5274
#
_entry.id   7e431aa5472301ad0f22df103e0c5274
#
_cell.length_a   1.000
_cell.length_b   1.000
_cell.length_c   1.000
_cell.angle_alpha   90.00
_cell.angle_beta   90.00
_cell.angle_gamma   90.00
#
_symmetry.space_group_name_H-M   'P 1'
#
loop_
_entity.id
_entity.type
_entity.pdbx_description
1 polymer ?
#
loop_
_entity_poly.entity_id
_entity_poly.type
_entity_poly.pdbx_seq_one_letter_code
_entity_poly.pdbx_strand_id
1 'polypeptide(L)'
;MPIDTRAEETRKRLIAAGIELFGRDGFDAVTTRQLADAAGVNQAAIPYHFAGKEGVYQAVAAHIAASGAAQMAPILAAAQTTLEGTIDADLLASTLLQVTLALARTALDPLHRGIWMVLHSREQFRQSAAFDSVYRQFVDPVYQLLEQLIGRLLREPASAADITRLAHAYLGQLIGFTFARPGLNRRLGVQGEDNHDDVDTTIACIERFSRMAIYGMRAAPI
;
A
#
# COMPACT_ATOMS: atom_id res chain seq x y z
N MET A 1 33.60 -8.23 1.63
CA MET A 1 33.76 -7.72 3.00
C MET A 1 32.66 -8.32 3.87
N PRO A 2 32.97 -8.86 5.08
CA PRO A 2 31.92 -9.31 5.97
C PRO A 2 31.05 -8.11 6.31
N ILE A 3 29.74 -8.25 6.08
CA ILE A 3 28.73 -7.28 6.53
C ILE A 3 28.86 -7.19 8.03
N ASP A 4 29.02 -5.99 8.58
CA ASP A 4 29.03 -5.78 10.04
C ASP A 4 27.62 -6.12 10.56
N THR A 5 27.46 -7.35 10.99
CA THR A 5 26.20 -7.94 11.48
C THR A 5 25.57 -7.07 12.58
N ARG A 6 26.40 -6.37 13.36
CA ARG A 6 25.94 -5.50 14.45
C ARG A 6 25.36 -4.19 13.90
N ALA A 7 25.97 -3.63 12.85
CA ALA A 7 25.47 -2.42 12.19
C ALA A 7 24.12 -2.68 11.52
N GLU A 8 24.00 -3.82 10.84
CA GLU A 8 22.75 -4.22 10.17
C GLU A 8 21.63 -4.50 11.20
N GLU A 9 21.95 -5.14 12.32
CA GLU A 9 20.98 -5.36 13.39
C GLU A 9 20.49 -4.03 14.01
N THR A 10 21.39 -3.08 14.22
CA THR A 10 21.05 -1.74 14.70
C THR A 10 20.11 -1.03 13.70
N ARG A 11 20.37 -1.14 12.40
CA ARG A 11 19.49 -0.57 11.36
C ARG A 11 18.10 -1.19 11.39
N LYS A 12 17.99 -2.50 11.48
CA LYS A 12 16.69 -3.22 11.56
C LYS A 12 15.88 -2.79 12.77
N ARG A 13 16.51 -2.68 13.95
CA ARG A 13 15.85 -2.23 15.18
C ARG A 13 15.34 -0.80 15.08
N LEU A 14 16.10 0.12 14.46
CA LEU A 14 15.66 1.49 14.24
C LEU A 14 14.52 1.59 13.21
N ILE A 15 14.53 0.75 12.18
CA ILE A 15 13.42 0.67 11.21
C ILE A 15 12.16 0.14 11.91
N ALA A 16 12.26 -0.93 12.71
CA ALA A 16 11.12 -1.48 13.45
C ALA A 16 10.50 -0.45 14.42
N ALA A 17 11.36 0.24 15.21
CA ALA A 17 10.92 1.34 16.06
C ALA A 17 10.27 2.49 15.28
N GLY A 18 10.79 2.79 14.09
CA GLY A 18 10.24 3.79 13.19
C GLY A 18 8.85 3.42 12.65
N ILE A 19 8.62 2.15 12.28
CA ILE A 19 7.32 1.64 11.83
C ILE A 19 6.28 1.86 12.94
N GLU A 20 6.59 1.45 14.16
CA GLU A 20 5.69 1.59 15.30
C GLU A 20 5.41 3.06 15.64
N LEU A 21 6.46 3.83 15.91
CA LEU A 21 6.32 5.19 16.40
C LEU A 21 5.73 6.14 15.35
N PHE A 22 6.22 6.10 14.11
CA PHE A 22 5.65 6.94 13.05
C PHE A 22 4.22 6.52 12.72
N GLY A 23 3.92 5.22 12.72
CA GLY A 23 2.57 4.72 12.45
C GLY A 23 1.56 5.12 13.51
N ARG A 24 1.96 5.22 14.77
CA ARG A 24 1.11 5.60 15.90
C ARG A 24 0.97 7.12 16.06
N ASP A 25 2.11 7.83 16.08
CA ASP A 25 2.19 9.22 16.50
C ASP A 25 2.38 10.20 15.34
N GLY A 26 2.63 9.70 14.13
CA GLY A 26 2.98 10.51 12.96
C GLY A 26 4.45 10.96 12.95
N PHE A 27 4.93 11.41 11.80
CA PHE A 27 6.33 11.79 11.64
C PHE A 27 6.72 12.97 12.55
N ASP A 28 5.91 14.02 12.62
CA ASP A 28 6.31 15.28 13.27
C ASP A 28 6.42 15.14 14.80
N ALA A 29 5.56 14.35 15.43
CA ALA A 29 5.55 14.12 16.88
C ALA A 29 6.71 13.25 17.39
N VAL A 30 7.29 12.39 16.54
CA VAL A 30 8.36 11.48 16.94
C VAL A 30 9.71 12.17 16.94
N THR A 31 10.50 11.97 18.01
CA THR A 31 11.86 12.49 18.15
C THR A 31 12.92 11.40 17.92
N THR A 32 14.15 11.81 17.58
CA THR A 32 15.29 10.87 17.47
C THR A 32 15.59 10.14 18.78
N ARG A 33 15.34 10.79 19.93
CA ARG A 33 15.49 10.17 21.24
C ARG A 33 14.49 9.03 21.44
N GLN A 34 13.21 9.26 21.14
CA GLN A 34 12.19 8.20 21.22
C GLN A 34 12.51 7.02 20.31
N LEU A 35 12.98 7.28 19.07
CA LEU A 35 13.41 6.23 18.14
C LEU A 35 14.56 5.41 18.71
N ALA A 36 15.58 6.05 19.29
CA ALA A 36 16.73 5.38 19.87
C ALA A 36 16.34 4.56 21.12
N ASP A 37 15.52 5.13 22.00
CA ASP A 37 15.03 4.49 23.21
C ASP A 37 14.18 3.24 22.86
N ALA A 38 13.24 3.35 21.91
CA ALA A 38 12.43 2.23 21.46
C ALA A 38 13.25 1.14 20.75
N ALA A 39 14.25 1.53 19.97
CA ALA A 39 15.18 0.60 19.34
C ALA A 39 16.20 -0.01 20.33
N GLY A 40 16.32 0.51 21.57
CA GLY A 40 17.32 0.11 22.55
C GLY A 40 18.75 0.35 22.07
N VAL A 41 18.99 1.48 21.40
CA VAL A 41 20.30 1.86 20.86
C VAL A 41 20.73 3.25 21.35
N ASN A 42 22.02 3.57 21.21
CA ASN A 42 22.48 4.94 21.48
C ASN A 42 21.92 5.89 20.42
N GLN A 43 21.46 7.09 20.82
CA GLN A 43 20.92 8.10 19.91
C GLN A 43 21.92 8.48 18.79
N ALA A 44 23.24 8.40 19.04
CA ALA A 44 24.27 8.63 18.04
C ALA A 44 24.25 7.62 16.88
N ALA A 45 23.58 6.48 17.02
CA ALA A 45 23.38 5.53 15.93
C ALA A 45 22.52 6.10 14.80
N ILE A 46 21.58 7.00 15.10
CA ILE A 46 20.68 7.57 14.09
C ILE A 46 21.44 8.42 13.06
N PRO A 47 22.21 9.46 13.44
CA PRO A 47 23.00 10.18 12.44
C PRO A 47 24.04 9.31 11.76
N TYR A 48 24.60 8.31 12.44
CA TYR A 48 25.58 7.41 11.86
C TYR A 48 24.99 6.50 10.76
N HIS A 49 23.80 5.93 10.97
CA HIS A 49 23.18 4.98 10.04
C HIS A 49 22.22 5.60 9.03
N PHE A 50 21.61 6.75 9.36
CA PHE A 50 20.46 7.30 8.60
C PHE A 50 20.54 8.81 8.33
N ALA A 51 21.58 9.49 8.76
CA ALA A 51 21.69 10.96 8.62
C ALA A 51 20.53 11.75 9.29
N GLY A 52 19.88 11.17 10.32
CA GLY A 52 18.83 11.83 11.09
C GLY A 52 17.46 11.18 10.98
N LYS A 53 16.44 11.85 11.56
CA LYS A 53 15.04 11.34 11.61
C LYS A 53 14.44 11.11 10.21
N GLU A 54 14.70 12.03 9.29
CA GLU A 54 14.23 11.91 7.90
C GLU A 54 14.81 10.66 7.21
N GLY A 55 16.09 10.35 7.42
CA GLY A 55 16.70 9.15 6.87
C GLY A 55 16.13 7.85 7.47
N VAL A 56 15.77 7.84 8.77
CA VAL A 56 15.01 6.71 9.37
C VAL A 56 13.66 6.57 8.69
N TYR A 57 12.94 7.67 8.49
CA TYR A 57 11.65 7.66 7.83
C TYR A 57 11.73 7.14 6.38
N GLN A 58 12.73 7.57 5.62
CA GLN A 58 12.97 7.07 4.26
C GLN A 58 13.27 5.56 4.25
N ALA A 59 14.06 5.07 5.22
CA ALA A 59 14.35 3.65 5.35
C ALA A 59 13.11 2.85 5.77
N VAL A 60 12.25 3.39 6.62
CA VAL A 60 10.94 2.82 6.96
C VAL A 60 10.06 2.75 5.70
N ALA A 61 9.96 3.82 4.93
CA ALA A 61 9.18 3.86 3.70
C ALA A 61 9.65 2.79 2.69
N ALA A 62 10.97 2.70 2.49
CA ALA A 62 11.56 1.70 1.61
C ALA A 62 11.29 0.26 2.10
N HIS A 63 11.38 0.02 3.41
CA HIS A 63 11.10 -1.28 4.01
C HIS A 63 9.64 -1.69 3.83
N ILE A 64 8.70 -0.79 4.08
CA ILE A 64 7.26 -1.02 3.91
C ILE A 64 6.91 -1.26 2.44
N ALA A 65 7.48 -0.48 1.52
CA ALA A 65 7.29 -0.68 0.09
C ALA A 65 7.81 -2.06 -0.37
N ALA A 66 9.01 -2.45 0.07
CA ALA A 66 9.60 -3.75 -0.24
C ALA A 66 8.78 -4.92 0.36
N SER A 67 8.28 -4.77 1.59
CA SER A 67 7.40 -5.77 2.22
C SER A 67 6.09 -5.92 1.46
N GLY A 68 5.43 -4.81 1.11
CA GLY A 68 4.21 -4.83 0.30
C GLY A 68 4.43 -5.45 -1.08
N ALA A 69 5.52 -5.08 -1.75
CA ALA A 69 5.90 -5.65 -3.04
C ALA A 69 6.15 -7.17 -2.95
N ALA A 70 6.84 -7.63 -1.90
CA ALA A 70 7.08 -9.06 -1.69
C ALA A 70 5.79 -9.84 -1.43
N GLN A 71 4.85 -9.28 -0.68
CA GLN A 71 3.53 -9.89 -0.46
C GLN A 71 2.71 -9.98 -1.76
N MET A 72 2.80 -8.96 -2.60
CA MET A 72 2.08 -8.91 -3.87
C MET A 72 2.75 -9.71 -5.00
N ALA A 73 4.04 -9.96 -4.93
CA ALA A 73 4.81 -10.57 -6.02
C ALA A 73 4.20 -11.85 -6.61
N PRO A 74 3.76 -12.86 -5.82
CA PRO A 74 3.17 -14.07 -6.39
C PRO A 74 1.85 -13.80 -7.12
N ILE A 75 1.07 -12.85 -6.65
CA ILE A 75 -0.22 -12.48 -7.25
C ILE A 75 -0.01 -11.69 -8.54
N LEU A 76 0.95 -10.75 -8.54
CA LEU A 76 1.33 -10.01 -9.73
C LEU A 76 1.90 -10.94 -10.81
N ALA A 77 2.73 -11.92 -10.44
CA ALA A 77 3.26 -12.91 -11.36
C ALA A 77 2.16 -13.79 -11.97
N ALA A 78 1.21 -14.27 -11.17
CA ALA A 78 0.07 -15.05 -11.66
C ALA A 78 -0.81 -14.23 -12.61
N ALA A 79 -1.05 -12.96 -12.28
CA ALA A 79 -1.82 -12.06 -13.13
C ALA A 79 -1.09 -11.76 -14.45
N GLN A 80 0.22 -11.60 -14.43
CA GLN A 80 1.03 -11.45 -15.64
C GLN A 80 0.95 -12.67 -16.54
N THR A 81 1.02 -13.88 -15.98
CA THR A 81 0.82 -15.13 -16.74
C THR A 81 -0.56 -15.18 -17.40
N THR A 82 -1.60 -14.71 -16.72
CA THR A 82 -2.95 -14.58 -17.32
C THR A 82 -2.95 -13.62 -18.52
N LEU A 83 -2.22 -12.52 -18.42
CA LEU A 83 -2.11 -11.53 -19.52
C LEU A 83 -1.32 -12.07 -20.73
N GLU A 84 -0.40 -12.99 -20.53
CA GLU A 84 0.38 -13.62 -21.61
C GLU A 84 -0.39 -14.73 -22.32
N GLY A 85 -1.44 -15.27 -21.71
CA GLY A 85 -2.27 -16.34 -22.24
C GLY A 85 -3.35 -15.89 -23.22
N THR A 86 -4.22 -16.83 -23.58
CA THR A 86 -5.43 -16.56 -24.40
C THR A 86 -6.37 -15.63 -23.62
N ILE A 87 -6.89 -14.61 -24.30
CA ILE A 87 -7.80 -13.64 -23.68
C ILE A 87 -9.15 -14.32 -23.38
N ASP A 88 -9.39 -14.57 -22.09
CA ASP A 88 -10.67 -15.01 -21.54
C ASP A 88 -11.18 -13.91 -20.61
N ALA A 89 -12.31 -13.32 -20.94
CA ALA A 89 -12.88 -12.19 -20.20
C ALA A 89 -13.27 -12.57 -18.75
N ASP A 90 -13.66 -13.80 -18.49
CA ASP A 90 -14.01 -14.26 -17.14
C ASP A 90 -12.74 -14.49 -16.31
N LEU A 91 -11.71 -15.02 -16.93
CA LEU A 91 -10.41 -15.17 -16.31
C LEU A 91 -9.76 -13.80 -15.98
N LEU A 92 -9.80 -12.85 -16.92
CA LEU A 92 -9.33 -11.48 -16.67
C LEU A 92 -10.10 -10.80 -15.53
N ALA A 93 -11.43 -10.94 -15.51
CA ALA A 93 -12.29 -10.40 -14.46
C ALA A 93 -11.97 -11.01 -13.08
N SER A 94 -11.80 -12.33 -13.01
CA SER A 94 -11.41 -13.00 -11.76
C SER A 94 -10.01 -12.62 -11.30
N THR A 95 -9.07 -12.47 -12.22
CA THR A 95 -7.70 -12.04 -11.94
C THR A 95 -7.67 -10.60 -11.40
N LEU A 96 -8.40 -9.67 -12.03
CA LEU A 96 -8.51 -8.30 -11.53
C LEU A 96 -9.09 -8.27 -10.10
N LEU A 97 -10.12 -9.06 -9.84
CA LEU A 97 -10.70 -9.18 -8.51
C LEU A 97 -9.69 -9.73 -7.49
N GLN A 98 -8.96 -10.81 -7.82
CA GLN A 98 -7.95 -11.40 -6.94
C GLN A 98 -6.84 -10.40 -6.59
N VAL A 99 -6.31 -9.66 -7.57
CA VAL A 99 -5.33 -8.60 -7.36
C VAL A 99 -5.88 -7.54 -6.42
N THR A 100 -7.11 -7.11 -6.62
CA THR A 100 -7.77 -6.10 -5.78
C THR A 100 -7.93 -6.55 -4.34
N LEU A 101 -8.38 -7.79 -4.12
CA LEU A 101 -8.56 -8.33 -2.76
C LEU A 101 -7.22 -8.53 -2.04
N ALA A 102 -6.17 -8.87 -2.76
CA ALA A 102 -4.83 -8.96 -2.20
C ALA A 102 -4.31 -7.57 -1.79
N LEU A 103 -4.48 -6.57 -2.64
CA LEU A 103 -4.16 -5.16 -2.31
C LEU A 103 -4.94 -4.67 -1.09
N ALA A 104 -6.25 -5.00 -1.02
CA ALA A 104 -7.08 -4.65 0.12
C ALA A 104 -6.55 -5.25 1.42
N ARG A 105 -6.19 -6.54 1.42
CA ARG A 105 -5.59 -7.18 2.60
C ARG A 105 -4.27 -6.55 3.02
N THR A 106 -3.40 -6.25 2.06
CA THR A 106 -2.12 -5.56 2.33
C THR A 106 -2.35 -4.16 2.92
N ALA A 107 -3.29 -3.39 2.37
CA ALA A 107 -3.58 -2.02 2.83
C ALA A 107 -4.31 -1.96 4.18
N LEU A 108 -5.10 -2.99 4.49
CA LEU A 108 -5.87 -3.10 5.74
C LEU A 108 -5.14 -3.90 6.82
N ASP A 109 -3.92 -4.40 6.56
CA ASP A 109 -3.13 -5.13 7.55
C ASP A 109 -2.95 -4.29 8.83
N PRO A 110 -3.43 -4.77 9.99
CA PRO A 110 -3.33 -4.03 11.25
C PRO A 110 -1.90 -3.65 11.65
N LEU A 111 -0.92 -4.47 11.29
CA LEU A 111 0.50 -4.25 11.64
C LEU A 111 1.11 -3.06 10.89
N HIS A 112 0.67 -2.81 9.68
CA HIS A 112 1.28 -1.81 8.81
C HIS A 112 0.35 -0.65 8.43
N ARG A 113 -0.95 -0.76 8.72
CA ARG A 113 -1.95 0.26 8.36
C ARG A 113 -1.57 1.67 8.83
N GLY A 114 -1.11 1.81 10.08
CA GLY A 114 -0.73 3.12 10.64
C GLY A 114 0.36 3.79 9.83
N ILE A 115 1.43 3.07 9.51
CA ILE A 115 2.54 3.62 8.74
C ILE A 115 2.16 3.87 7.27
N TRP A 116 1.33 3.02 6.65
CA TRP A 116 0.78 3.28 5.32
C TRP A 116 -0.02 4.58 5.29
N MET A 117 -0.83 4.84 6.32
CA MET A 117 -1.62 6.06 6.44
C MET A 117 -0.71 7.30 6.57
N VAL A 118 0.35 7.22 7.37
CA VAL A 118 1.32 8.32 7.52
C VAL A 118 2.08 8.58 6.21
N LEU A 119 2.56 7.51 5.55
CA LEU A 119 3.24 7.62 4.26
C LEU A 119 2.33 8.29 3.23
N HIS A 120 1.09 7.82 3.08
CA HIS A 120 0.17 8.41 2.13
C HIS A 120 -0.13 9.88 2.44
N SER A 121 -0.58 10.19 3.66
CA SER A 121 -1.00 11.56 4.01
C SER A 121 0.15 12.57 3.91
N ARG A 122 1.34 12.21 4.36
CA ARG A 122 2.52 13.09 4.31
C ARG A 122 3.01 13.32 2.89
N GLU A 123 3.12 12.25 2.12
CA GLU A 123 3.73 12.28 0.80
C GLU A 123 2.81 12.87 -0.30
N GLN A 124 1.50 12.91 -0.09
CA GLN A 124 0.58 13.64 -0.98
C GLN A 124 0.98 15.12 -1.13
N PHE A 125 1.56 15.71 -0.10
CA PHE A 125 1.93 17.12 -0.09
C PHE A 125 3.43 17.36 -0.30
N ARG A 126 4.28 16.41 0.08
CA ARG A 126 5.73 16.60 0.08
C ARG A 126 6.45 16.00 -1.11
N GLN A 127 5.97 14.86 -1.63
CA GLN A 127 6.59 14.12 -2.74
C GLN A 127 8.11 13.97 -2.56
N SER A 128 8.51 13.45 -1.40
CA SER A 128 9.91 13.29 -1.02
C SER A 128 10.54 12.04 -1.64
N ALA A 129 11.82 11.80 -1.36
CA ALA A 129 12.49 10.55 -1.74
C ALA A 129 11.79 9.29 -1.17
N ALA A 130 11.04 9.42 -0.05
CA ALA A 130 10.21 8.34 0.48
C ALA A 130 9.05 8.03 -0.47
N PHE A 131 8.37 9.06 -1.01
CA PHE A 131 7.34 8.90 -2.04
C PHE A 131 7.88 8.17 -3.26
N ASP A 132 9.01 8.65 -3.81
CA ASP A 132 9.63 8.03 -4.99
C ASP A 132 9.98 6.57 -4.78
N SER A 133 10.42 6.21 -3.57
CA SER A 133 10.75 4.83 -3.20
C SER A 133 9.50 3.95 -3.19
N VAL A 134 8.43 4.39 -2.51
CA VAL A 134 7.14 3.68 -2.44
C VAL A 134 6.50 3.58 -3.82
N TYR A 135 6.49 4.68 -4.57
CA TYR A 135 5.89 4.73 -5.90
C TYR A 135 6.53 3.71 -6.84
N ARG A 136 7.85 3.76 -7.01
CA ARG A 136 8.55 2.85 -7.93
C ARG A 136 8.52 1.38 -7.52
N GLN A 137 8.59 1.08 -6.23
CA GLN A 137 8.71 -0.29 -5.75
C GLN A 137 7.36 -1.00 -5.59
N PHE A 138 6.29 -0.23 -5.32
CA PHE A 138 5.00 -0.82 -4.99
C PHE A 138 3.86 -0.27 -5.87
N VAL A 139 3.72 1.05 -5.98
CA VAL A 139 2.54 1.67 -6.60
C VAL A 139 2.55 1.49 -8.12
N ASP A 140 3.64 1.83 -8.78
CA ASP A 140 3.75 1.81 -10.24
C ASP A 140 3.57 0.40 -10.85
N PRO A 141 4.21 -0.67 -10.32
CA PRO A 141 3.95 -2.04 -10.81
C PRO A 141 2.49 -2.48 -10.69
N VAL A 142 1.81 -2.05 -9.62
CA VAL A 142 0.39 -2.33 -9.43
C VAL A 142 -0.46 -1.57 -10.46
N TYR A 143 -0.18 -0.28 -10.69
CA TYR A 143 -0.86 0.50 -11.72
C TYR A 143 -0.70 -0.12 -13.10
N GLN A 144 0.52 -0.44 -13.51
CA GLN A 144 0.80 -1.05 -14.82
C GLN A 144 0.01 -2.34 -15.04
N LEU A 145 -0.07 -3.20 -14.02
CA LEU A 145 -0.86 -4.42 -14.11
C LEU A 145 -2.36 -4.14 -14.23
N LEU A 146 -2.89 -3.24 -13.39
CA LEU A 146 -4.32 -2.89 -13.43
C LEU A 146 -4.71 -2.24 -14.74
N GLU A 147 -3.88 -1.37 -15.30
CA GLU A 147 -4.10 -0.76 -16.61
C GLU A 147 -4.17 -1.80 -17.71
N GLN A 148 -3.29 -2.81 -17.68
CA GLN A 148 -3.32 -3.91 -18.65
C GLN A 148 -4.59 -4.76 -18.51
N LEU A 149 -4.97 -5.14 -17.27
CA LEU A 149 -6.17 -5.93 -17.01
C LEU A 149 -7.44 -5.15 -17.40
N ILE A 150 -7.56 -3.91 -16.98
CA ILE A 150 -8.71 -3.04 -17.29
C ILE A 150 -8.80 -2.79 -18.79
N GLY A 151 -7.69 -2.43 -19.44
CA GLY A 151 -7.67 -2.18 -20.88
C GLY A 151 -8.13 -3.38 -21.73
N ARG A 152 -7.86 -4.61 -21.24
CA ARG A 152 -8.33 -5.83 -21.92
C ARG A 152 -9.77 -6.23 -21.56
N LEU A 153 -10.28 -5.75 -20.41
CA LEU A 153 -11.66 -6.01 -19.99
C LEU A 153 -12.67 -5.08 -20.65
N LEU A 154 -12.23 -3.89 -21.08
CA LEU A 154 -13.10 -2.93 -21.73
C LEU A 154 -13.63 -3.48 -23.05
N ARG A 155 -14.93 -3.33 -23.26
CA ARG A 155 -15.60 -3.78 -24.48
C ARG A 155 -15.15 -3.00 -25.71
N GLU A 156 -14.89 -1.71 -25.56
CA GLU A 156 -14.45 -0.81 -26.60
C GLU A 156 -13.04 -0.28 -26.32
N PRO A 157 -12.24 0.00 -27.35
CA PRO A 157 -10.93 0.58 -27.19
C PRO A 157 -11.00 1.93 -26.48
N ALA A 158 -10.17 2.11 -25.44
CA ALA A 158 -10.03 3.37 -24.71
C ALA A 158 -8.62 3.93 -24.88
N SER A 159 -8.47 5.25 -24.71
CA SER A 159 -7.14 5.85 -24.71
C SER A 159 -6.35 5.39 -23.47
N ALA A 160 -5.02 5.39 -23.56
CA ALA A 160 -4.15 5.09 -22.40
C ALA A 160 -4.48 6.00 -21.20
N ALA A 161 -4.77 7.27 -21.44
CA ALA A 161 -5.13 8.22 -20.40
C ALA A 161 -6.47 7.87 -19.71
N ASP A 162 -7.44 7.35 -20.44
CA ASP A 162 -8.73 6.94 -19.86
C ASP A 162 -8.59 5.65 -19.07
N ILE A 163 -7.78 4.71 -19.56
CA ILE A 163 -7.44 3.47 -18.83
C ILE A 163 -6.77 3.82 -17.50
N THR A 164 -5.78 4.73 -17.50
CA THR A 164 -5.13 5.21 -16.27
C THR A 164 -6.13 5.85 -15.30
N ARG A 165 -7.05 6.69 -15.80
CA ARG A 165 -8.10 7.29 -14.96
C ARG A 165 -9.04 6.25 -14.36
N LEU A 166 -9.42 5.24 -15.14
CA LEU A 166 -10.25 4.13 -14.67
C LEU A 166 -9.52 3.29 -13.61
N ALA A 167 -8.24 2.97 -13.83
CA ALA A 167 -7.42 2.27 -12.85
C ALA A 167 -7.30 3.08 -11.55
N HIS A 168 -7.11 4.39 -11.65
CA HIS A 168 -7.06 5.29 -10.49
C HIS A 168 -8.40 5.33 -9.74
N ALA A 169 -9.51 5.48 -10.44
CA ALA A 169 -10.85 5.46 -9.85
C ALA A 169 -11.15 4.11 -9.18
N TYR A 170 -10.75 3.01 -9.82
CA TYR A 170 -10.91 1.66 -9.30
C TYR A 170 -10.10 1.42 -8.02
N LEU A 171 -8.86 1.90 -7.96
CA LEU A 171 -8.04 1.87 -6.73
C LEU A 171 -8.55 2.81 -5.65
N GLY A 172 -9.24 3.88 -6.02
CA GLY A 172 -9.78 4.88 -5.08
C GLY A 172 -10.69 4.28 -4.01
N GLN A 173 -11.39 3.17 -4.29
CA GLN A 173 -12.17 2.46 -3.29
C GLN A 173 -11.31 1.99 -2.10
N LEU A 174 -10.07 1.49 -2.34
CA LEU A 174 -9.16 1.04 -1.29
C LEU A 174 -8.71 2.22 -0.43
N ILE A 175 -8.40 3.34 -1.07
CA ILE A 175 -8.03 4.59 -0.41
C ILE A 175 -9.14 5.06 0.53
N GLY A 176 -10.41 4.97 0.10
CA GLY A 176 -11.56 5.32 0.92
C GLY A 176 -11.66 4.53 2.22
N PHE A 177 -11.41 3.24 2.17
CA PHE A 177 -11.46 2.36 3.36
C PHE A 177 -10.21 2.46 4.26
N THR A 178 -9.10 2.95 3.76
CA THR A 178 -7.88 3.15 4.56
C THR A 178 -7.81 4.55 5.15
N PHE A 179 -7.91 5.60 4.33
CA PHE A 179 -7.62 6.98 4.75
C PHE A 179 -8.87 7.77 5.19
N ALA A 180 -10.06 7.44 4.65
CA ALA A 180 -11.32 8.05 5.06
C ALA A 180 -12.05 7.28 6.16
N ARG A 181 -11.41 6.27 6.76
CA ARG A 181 -11.96 5.41 7.80
C ARG A 181 -12.57 6.15 9.01
N PRO A 182 -11.97 7.24 9.55
CA PRO A 182 -12.60 7.95 10.67
C PRO A 182 -14.03 8.45 10.36
N GLY A 183 -14.25 8.91 9.13
CA GLY A 183 -15.58 9.32 8.67
C GLY A 183 -16.54 8.15 8.56
N LEU A 184 -16.09 7.02 8.02
CA LEU A 184 -16.87 5.78 7.94
C LEU A 184 -17.25 5.28 9.34
N ASN A 185 -16.29 5.15 10.26
CA ASN A 185 -16.53 4.68 11.63
C ASN A 185 -17.57 5.54 12.35
N ARG A 186 -17.51 6.87 12.19
CA ARG A 186 -18.48 7.79 12.75
C ARG A 186 -19.90 7.53 12.20
N ARG A 187 -20.02 7.22 10.91
CA ARG A 187 -21.31 6.91 10.25
C ARG A 187 -21.87 5.56 10.69
N LEU A 188 -21.00 4.59 10.95
CA LEU A 188 -21.37 3.26 11.42
C LEU A 188 -21.63 3.21 12.94
N GLY A 189 -21.37 4.29 13.69
CA GLY A 189 -21.51 4.33 15.15
C GLY A 189 -20.43 3.52 15.87
N VAL A 190 -19.32 3.22 15.22
CA VAL A 190 -18.21 2.44 15.78
C VAL A 190 -17.34 3.34 16.65
N GLN A 191 -17.16 2.97 17.92
CA GLN A 191 -16.28 3.66 18.86
C GLN A 191 -15.10 2.77 19.22
N GLY A 192 -13.87 3.32 19.18
CA GLY A 192 -12.64 2.63 19.56
C GLY A 192 -11.78 2.13 18.39
N GLU A 193 -10.51 1.84 18.69
CA GLU A 193 -9.52 1.38 17.69
C GLU A 193 -9.62 -0.14 17.41
N ASP A 194 -10.31 -0.90 18.26
CA ASP A 194 -10.27 -2.37 18.34
C ASP A 194 -11.35 -3.09 17.51
N ASN A 195 -11.83 -2.49 16.43
CA ASN A 195 -12.85 -3.19 15.63
C ASN A 195 -12.19 -4.16 14.62
N HIS A 196 -11.75 -5.32 15.12
CA HIS A 196 -11.28 -6.44 14.30
C HIS A 196 -12.37 -7.00 13.37
N ASP A 197 -13.64 -6.85 13.75
CA ASP A 197 -14.81 -7.36 12.99
C ASP A 197 -15.01 -6.61 11.66
N ASP A 198 -14.30 -5.48 11.46
CA ASP A 198 -14.48 -4.60 10.32
C ASP A 198 -13.61 -4.96 9.10
N VAL A 199 -12.50 -5.69 9.25
CA VAL A 199 -11.60 -6.00 8.12
C VAL A 199 -12.27 -6.95 7.13
N ASP A 200 -12.86 -8.04 7.60
CA ASP A 200 -13.53 -9.02 6.74
C ASP A 200 -14.80 -8.42 6.10
N THR A 201 -15.56 -7.67 6.86
CA THR A 201 -16.73 -6.93 6.36
C THR A 201 -16.33 -5.89 5.33
N THR A 202 -15.24 -5.17 5.56
CA THR A 202 -14.67 -4.20 4.61
C THR A 202 -14.21 -4.90 3.33
N ILE A 203 -13.51 -6.02 3.43
CA ILE A 203 -13.07 -6.82 2.27
C ILE A 203 -14.27 -7.33 1.47
N ALA A 204 -15.32 -7.83 2.13
CA ALA A 204 -16.55 -8.27 1.45
C ALA A 204 -17.25 -7.11 0.72
N CYS A 205 -17.24 -5.90 1.30
CA CYS A 205 -17.75 -4.70 0.65
C CYS A 205 -16.92 -4.32 -0.59
N ILE A 206 -15.59 -4.34 -0.46
CA ILE A 206 -14.66 -4.09 -1.58
C ILE A 206 -14.89 -5.13 -2.69
N GLU A 207 -15.02 -6.40 -2.34
CA GLU A 207 -15.30 -7.47 -3.31
C GLU A 207 -16.58 -7.20 -4.08
N ARG A 208 -17.67 -6.90 -3.36
CA ARG A 208 -18.98 -6.61 -3.96
C ARG A 208 -18.90 -5.41 -4.92
N PHE A 209 -18.29 -4.32 -4.49
CA PHE A 209 -18.14 -3.12 -5.31
C PHE A 209 -17.25 -3.39 -6.54
N SER A 210 -16.14 -4.12 -6.36
CA SER A 210 -15.25 -4.49 -7.44
C SER A 210 -15.93 -5.35 -8.49
N ARG A 211 -16.77 -6.32 -8.09
CA ARG A 211 -17.58 -7.13 -9.03
C ARG A 211 -18.54 -6.26 -9.85
N MET A 212 -19.17 -5.27 -9.22
CA MET A 212 -20.06 -4.32 -9.91
C MET A 212 -19.29 -3.46 -10.93
N ALA A 213 -18.10 -2.95 -10.52
CA ALA A 213 -17.26 -2.15 -11.42
C ALA A 213 -16.75 -2.99 -12.60
N ILE A 214 -16.27 -4.21 -12.37
CA ILE A 214 -15.81 -5.15 -13.40
C ILE A 214 -16.95 -5.48 -14.37
N TYR A 215 -18.15 -5.74 -13.86
CA TYR A 215 -19.33 -5.96 -14.70
C TYR A 215 -19.63 -4.75 -15.59
N GLY A 216 -19.58 -3.54 -15.00
CA GLY A 216 -19.77 -2.29 -15.75
C GLY A 216 -18.74 -2.08 -16.86
N MET A 217 -17.46 -2.34 -16.59
CA MET A 217 -16.38 -2.26 -17.59
C MET A 217 -16.59 -3.19 -18.79
N ARG A 218 -17.21 -4.35 -18.57
CA ARG A 218 -17.50 -5.35 -19.62
C ARG A 218 -18.77 -5.06 -20.40
N ALA A 219 -19.71 -4.33 -19.83
CA ALA A 219 -21.07 -4.15 -20.36
C ALA A 219 -21.29 -2.81 -21.05
N ALA A 220 -20.63 -1.75 -20.62
CA ALA A 220 -20.89 -0.39 -21.08
C ALA A 220 -19.84 0.10 -22.09
N PRO A 221 -20.23 0.85 -23.14
CA PRO A 221 -19.31 1.72 -23.86
C PRO A 221 -18.82 2.84 -22.92
N ILE A 222 -17.58 3.26 -23.12
CA ILE A 222 -16.96 4.39 -22.38
C ILE A 222 -17.35 5.70 -23.05
#